data_8ee8437a67728a2e02ea8038564e23cf
#
_entry.id   8ee8437a67728a2e02ea8038564e23cf
#
_cell.length_a   1.000
_cell.length_b   1.000
_cell.length_c   1.000
_cell.angle_alpha   90.00
_cell.angle_beta   90.00
_cell.angle_gamma   90.00
#
_symmetry.space_group_name_H-M   'P 1'
#
loop_
_entity.id
_entity.type
_entity.pdbx_description
1 polymer ?
#
loop_
_entity_poly.entity_id
_entity_poly.type
_entity_poly.pdbx_seq_one_letter_code
_entity_poly.pdbx_strand_id
1 'polypeptide(L)'
;MICVCLLMLMTPMAARADITLTFGTYAADKPTVTVKKYRPFLTFLSNRLGEALGEKVIIRMTVAKEYQEGIDQLASGEVDFARFGPASYVHVMKQNPGIQIVAMESKKGRKRFKGVIVVHRDSAITELSDLAGLSFAFGDELSTIGRYLAQSHLLEAGIDSDDLHTYDYLGRHDLVGEAVGAGKFTAGALKESTYKKLIAKGVPIRILASFDNVTKPWLASSTLPENVLLAMREIMLSSENEEIVRRVSKNGFLQGSDSDYDLIRDAMEQSQAF
;
A
#
# COMPACT_ATOMS: atom_id res chain seq x y z
N MET A 1 62.92 0.49 -45.06
CA MET A 1 61.55 0.02 -44.86
C MET A 1 61.31 -0.01 -43.38
N ILE A 2 60.57 0.98 -42.83
CA ILE A 2 60.23 1.07 -41.41
C ILE A 2 58.80 0.53 -41.28
N CYS A 3 58.66 -0.62 -40.60
CA CYS A 3 57.38 -1.24 -40.36
C CYS A 3 56.77 -0.60 -39.09
N VAL A 4 55.73 0.23 -39.23
CA VAL A 4 54.97 0.83 -38.12
C VAL A 4 53.91 -0.21 -37.69
N CYS A 5 54.15 -0.92 -36.59
CA CYS A 5 53.14 -1.73 -35.94
C CYS A 5 52.12 -0.84 -35.25
N LEU A 6 50.91 -0.76 -35.79
CA LEU A 6 49.75 -0.11 -35.19
C LEU A 6 49.19 -1.03 -34.10
N LEU A 7 49.52 -0.78 -32.82
CA LEU A 7 48.88 -1.45 -31.67
C LEU A 7 47.46 -0.91 -31.53
N MET A 8 46.48 -1.69 -31.97
CA MET A 8 45.06 -1.44 -31.58
C MET A 8 44.90 -1.70 -30.09
N LEU A 9 44.77 -0.64 -29.30
CA LEU A 9 44.30 -0.71 -27.90
C LEU A 9 42.83 -1.14 -27.90
N MET A 10 42.59 -2.46 -27.73
CA MET A 10 41.27 -2.98 -27.37
C MET A 10 41.00 -2.54 -25.93
N THR A 11 40.22 -1.47 -25.73
CA THR A 11 39.64 -1.15 -24.41
C THR A 11 38.68 -2.25 -24.06
N PRO A 12 38.83 -2.93 -22.90
CA PRO A 12 37.87 -3.93 -22.45
C PRO A 12 36.54 -3.21 -22.25
N MET A 13 35.52 -3.60 -23.03
CA MET A 13 34.13 -3.23 -22.75
C MET A 13 33.77 -3.95 -21.42
N ALA A 14 33.79 -3.21 -20.32
CA ALA A 14 33.34 -3.72 -19.05
C ALA A 14 31.89 -4.21 -19.24
N ALA A 15 31.65 -5.51 -19.12
CA ALA A 15 30.31 -6.07 -19.08
C ALA A 15 29.62 -5.48 -17.84
N ARG A 16 28.67 -4.56 -18.06
CA ARG A 16 27.83 -4.05 -16.99
C ARG A 16 26.91 -5.17 -16.51
N ALA A 17 26.87 -5.38 -15.21
CA ALA A 17 25.99 -6.39 -14.62
C ALA A 17 24.54 -5.91 -14.68
N ASP A 18 23.63 -6.83 -15.02
CA ASP A 18 22.19 -6.55 -14.98
C ASP A 18 21.78 -6.11 -13.55
N ILE A 19 21.05 -5.02 -13.42
CA ILE A 19 20.47 -4.57 -12.15
C ILE A 19 19.24 -5.43 -11.86
N THR A 20 19.24 -6.17 -10.76
CA THR A 20 18.07 -6.92 -10.30
C THR A 20 17.50 -6.23 -9.07
N LEU A 21 16.22 -5.84 -9.12
CA LEU A 21 15.48 -5.23 -8.02
C LEU A 21 14.32 -6.14 -7.61
N THR A 22 13.99 -6.15 -6.33
CA THR A 22 12.84 -6.86 -5.79
C THR A 22 11.79 -5.87 -5.29
N PHE A 23 10.60 -5.93 -5.86
CA PHE A 23 9.42 -5.20 -5.40
C PHE A 23 8.65 -6.01 -4.38
N GLY A 24 8.39 -5.44 -3.20
CA GLY A 24 7.61 -6.03 -2.13
C GLY A 24 6.22 -5.41 -1.97
N THR A 25 5.26 -6.22 -1.61
CA THR A 25 3.94 -5.79 -1.12
C THR A 25 3.32 -6.93 -0.30
N TYR A 26 2.18 -6.68 0.34
CA TYR A 26 1.41 -7.69 1.05
C TYR A 26 -0.02 -7.81 0.51
N ALA A 27 -0.68 -8.93 0.79
CA ALA A 27 -2.01 -9.26 0.29
C ALA A 27 -3.12 -8.64 1.15
N ALA A 28 -3.36 -7.33 1.00
CA ALA A 28 -4.54 -6.66 1.62
C ALA A 28 -5.89 -7.05 0.95
N ASP A 29 -5.84 -7.72 -0.18
CA ASP A 29 -6.94 -8.35 -0.93
C ASP A 29 -6.40 -9.69 -1.48
N LYS A 30 -7.14 -10.41 -2.33
CA LYS A 30 -6.69 -11.70 -2.93
C LYS A 30 -5.31 -11.56 -3.60
N PRO A 31 -4.31 -12.41 -3.28
CA PRO A 31 -2.96 -12.30 -3.83
C PRO A 31 -2.88 -12.28 -5.35
N THR A 32 -3.72 -13.09 -6.03
CA THR A 32 -3.79 -13.15 -7.50
C THR A 32 -4.21 -11.81 -8.12
N VAL A 33 -5.09 -11.06 -7.45
CA VAL A 33 -5.51 -9.71 -7.87
C VAL A 33 -4.34 -8.73 -7.71
N THR A 34 -3.58 -8.87 -6.64
CA THR A 34 -2.37 -8.06 -6.37
C THR A 34 -1.33 -8.24 -7.48
N VAL A 35 -0.97 -9.48 -7.80
CA VAL A 35 -0.01 -9.79 -8.87
C VAL A 35 -0.49 -9.25 -10.23
N LYS A 36 -1.75 -9.52 -10.61
CA LYS A 36 -2.33 -9.04 -11.87
C LYS A 36 -2.30 -7.52 -11.99
N LYS A 37 -2.45 -6.83 -10.87
CA LYS A 37 -2.43 -5.35 -10.82
C LYS A 37 -1.03 -4.79 -11.05
N TYR A 38 -0.02 -5.31 -10.36
CA TYR A 38 1.31 -4.67 -10.32
C TYR A 38 2.26 -5.12 -11.40
N ARG A 39 2.21 -6.39 -11.82
CA ARG A 39 3.17 -6.94 -12.80
C ARG A 39 3.34 -6.10 -14.07
N PRO A 40 2.27 -5.62 -14.74
CA PRO A 40 2.44 -4.80 -15.95
C PRO A 40 3.16 -3.47 -15.67
N PHE A 41 2.86 -2.84 -14.54
CA PHE A 41 3.53 -1.60 -14.12
C PHE A 41 5.02 -1.84 -13.79
N LEU A 42 5.34 -2.94 -13.12
CA LEU A 42 6.73 -3.29 -12.81
C LEU A 42 7.56 -3.58 -14.08
N THR A 43 6.95 -4.19 -15.11
CA THR A 43 7.59 -4.35 -16.42
C THR A 43 7.84 -2.99 -17.08
N PHE A 44 6.87 -2.09 -17.06
CA PHE A 44 7.04 -0.71 -17.55
C PHE A 44 8.18 0.01 -16.80
N LEU A 45 8.16 -0.02 -15.47
CA LEU A 45 9.18 0.61 -14.63
C LEU A 45 10.58 0.03 -14.88
N SER A 46 10.67 -1.30 -15.05
CA SER A 46 11.92 -2.00 -15.41
C SER A 46 12.53 -1.48 -16.71
N ASN A 47 11.71 -1.34 -17.76
CA ASN A 47 12.15 -0.84 -19.05
C ASN A 47 12.61 0.63 -18.97
N ARG A 48 11.80 1.47 -18.32
CA ARG A 48 12.13 2.91 -18.16
C ARG A 48 13.38 3.13 -17.32
N LEU A 49 13.58 2.36 -16.26
CA LEU A 49 14.82 2.39 -15.48
C LEU A 49 16.02 1.93 -16.32
N GLY A 50 15.85 0.87 -17.12
CA GLY A 50 16.89 0.41 -18.02
C GLY A 50 17.33 1.48 -19.02
N GLU A 51 16.37 2.21 -19.61
CA GLU A 51 16.63 3.35 -20.50
C GLU A 51 17.37 4.47 -19.76
N ALA A 52 16.91 4.84 -18.57
CA ALA A 52 17.46 5.94 -17.79
C ALA A 52 18.88 5.67 -17.24
N LEU A 53 19.16 4.41 -16.87
CA LEU A 53 20.43 4.02 -16.27
C LEU A 53 21.44 3.50 -17.30
N GLY A 54 21.01 3.23 -18.54
CA GLY A 54 21.85 2.64 -19.59
C GLY A 54 22.26 1.20 -19.29
N GLU A 55 21.48 0.47 -18.47
CA GLU A 55 21.74 -0.89 -18.01
C GLU A 55 20.45 -1.70 -18.06
N LYS A 56 20.55 -3.03 -18.23
CA LYS A 56 19.36 -3.87 -18.16
C LYS A 56 18.89 -3.98 -16.70
N VAL A 57 17.63 -3.58 -16.46
CA VAL A 57 16.99 -3.68 -15.14
C VAL A 57 15.95 -4.80 -15.17
N ILE A 58 15.95 -5.64 -14.14
CA ILE A 58 14.98 -6.71 -13.94
C ILE A 58 14.28 -6.47 -12.60
N ILE A 59 12.95 -6.36 -12.59
CA ILE A 59 12.17 -6.23 -11.35
C ILE A 59 11.44 -7.54 -11.06
N ARG A 60 11.81 -8.19 -9.96
CA ARG A 60 11.08 -9.33 -9.38
C ARG A 60 10.00 -8.82 -8.45
N MET A 61 8.96 -9.64 -8.20
CA MET A 61 7.87 -9.29 -7.32
C MET A 61 7.67 -10.37 -6.27
N THR A 62 7.60 -9.97 -5.01
CA THR A 62 7.15 -10.78 -3.88
C THR A 62 5.87 -10.21 -3.27
N VAL A 63 5.02 -11.10 -2.74
CA VAL A 63 3.77 -10.74 -2.06
C VAL A 63 3.76 -11.46 -0.72
N ALA A 64 4.07 -10.76 0.34
CA ALA A 64 3.98 -11.26 1.70
C ALA A 64 2.55 -11.66 2.06
N LYS A 65 2.37 -12.69 2.85
CA LYS A 65 1.05 -13.14 3.30
C LYS A 65 0.45 -12.16 4.30
N GLU A 66 1.28 -11.64 5.18
CA GLU A 66 0.92 -10.76 6.28
C GLU A 66 1.60 -9.40 6.16
N TYR A 67 1.05 -8.41 6.82
CA TYR A 67 1.59 -7.05 6.82
C TYR A 67 2.96 -6.98 7.48
N GLN A 68 3.13 -7.67 8.63
CA GLN A 68 4.40 -7.68 9.36
C GLN A 68 5.54 -8.25 8.51
N GLU A 69 5.32 -9.38 7.85
CA GLU A 69 6.31 -9.99 6.95
C GLU A 69 6.77 -8.99 5.87
N GLY A 70 5.83 -8.28 5.24
CA GLY A 70 6.17 -7.29 4.22
C GLY A 70 6.93 -6.07 4.77
N ILE A 71 6.59 -5.63 5.99
CA ILE A 71 7.29 -4.55 6.70
C ILE A 71 8.73 -4.97 6.99
N ASP A 72 8.94 -6.16 7.54
CA ASP A 72 10.26 -6.69 7.90
C ASP A 72 11.16 -6.88 6.67
N GLN A 73 10.60 -7.36 5.55
CA GLN A 73 11.32 -7.50 4.29
C GLN A 73 11.85 -6.17 3.76
N LEU A 74 11.07 -5.09 3.84
CA LEU A 74 11.54 -3.76 3.43
C LEU A 74 12.53 -3.16 4.43
N ALA A 75 12.28 -3.30 5.73
CA ALA A 75 13.13 -2.78 6.78
C ALA A 75 14.53 -3.40 6.75
N SER A 76 14.62 -4.70 6.48
CA SER A 76 15.89 -5.45 6.38
C SER A 76 16.62 -5.25 5.03
N GLY A 77 15.95 -4.73 4.00
CA GLY A 77 16.49 -4.64 2.66
C GLY A 77 16.39 -5.95 1.84
N GLU A 78 15.61 -6.93 2.29
CA GLU A 78 15.28 -8.14 1.52
C GLU A 78 14.51 -7.78 0.23
N VAL A 79 13.70 -6.71 0.28
CA VAL A 79 13.13 -6.07 -0.89
C VAL A 79 13.69 -4.67 -1.06
N ASP A 80 13.98 -4.28 -2.30
CA ASP A 80 14.61 -3.00 -2.64
C ASP A 80 13.62 -1.83 -2.58
N PHE A 81 12.36 -2.09 -2.91
CA PHE A 81 11.29 -1.12 -2.83
C PHE A 81 9.94 -1.79 -2.64
N ALA A 82 8.99 -1.06 -2.06
CA ALA A 82 7.69 -1.62 -1.71
C ALA A 82 6.56 -0.60 -1.90
N ARG A 83 5.32 -1.14 -1.94
CA ARG A 83 4.11 -0.33 -1.90
C ARG A 83 3.25 -0.77 -0.74
N PHE A 84 3.10 0.10 0.27
CA PHE A 84 2.43 -0.22 1.53
C PHE A 84 1.17 0.61 1.80
N GLY A 85 0.48 0.28 2.87
CA GLY A 85 -0.49 1.14 3.51
C GLY A 85 0.20 2.23 4.34
N PRO A 86 -0.48 3.35 4.65
CA PRO A 86 0.10 4.42 5.43
C PRO A 86 0.61 4.00 6.82
N ALA A 87 -0.13 3.19 7.58
CA ALA A 87 0.34 2.70 8.88
C ALA A 87 1.58 1.80 8.77
N SER A 88 1.64 0.95 7.72
CA SER A 88 2.83 0.14 7.48
C SER A 88 4.06 0.99 7.14
N TYR A 89 3.87 2.16 6.49
CA TYR A 89 4.95 3.14 6.35
C TYR A 89 5.43 3.65 7.71
N VAL A 90 4.52 4.01 8.62
CA VAL A 90 4.88 4.46 9.96
C VAL A 90 5.61 3.35 10.73
N HIS A 91 5.16 2.09 10.60
CA HIS A 91 5.83 0.95 11.22
C HIS A 91 7.24 0.71 10.68
N VAL A 92 7.42 0.72 9.35
CA VAL A 92 8.74 0.47 8.75
C VAL A 92 9.72 1.60 9.08
N MET A 93 9.26 2.86 9.16
CA MET A 93 10.09 3.99 9.59
C MET A 93 10.58 3.88 11.04
N LYS A 94 9.79 3.26 11.93
CA LYS A 94 10.22 2.96 13.31
C LYS A 94 11.32 1.89 13.35
N GLN A 95 11.27 0.91 12.44
CA GLN A 95 12.29 -0.15 12.35
C GLN A 95 13.54 0.31 11.60
N ASN A 96 13.38 1.07 10.52
CA ASN A 96 14.49 1.56 9.70
C ASN A 96 14.21 3.01 9.24
N PRO A 97 14.74 4.03 9.95
CA PRO A 97 14.58 5.44 9.58
C PRO A 97 15.22 5.82 8.24
N GLY A 98 16.04 4.95 7.66
CA GLY A 98 16.66 5.15 6.34
C GLY A 98 15.74 4.86 5.15
N ILE A 99 14.52 4.37 5.37
CA ILE A 99 13.52 4.18 4.33
C ILE A 99 13.13 5.53 3.71
N GLN A 100 13.00 5.57 2.39
CA GLN A 100 12.67 6.79 1.67
C GLN A 100 11.35 6.66 0.90
N ILE A 101 10.59 7.76 0.84
CA ILE A 101 9.40 7.84 -0.02
C ILE A 101 9.87 8.08 -1.47
N VAL A 102 9.55 7.15 -2.37
CA VAL A 102 9.75 7.32 -3.80
C VAL A 102 8.67 8.24 -4.37
N ALA A 103 7.41 7.89 -4.15
CA ALA A 103 6.24 8.67 -4.59
C ALA A 103 5.00 8.25 -3.80
N MET A 104 3.95 9.08 -3.85
CA MET A 104 2.62 8.77 -3.31
C MET A 104 1.62 8.58 -4.44
N GLU A 105 0.69 7.63 -4.29
CA GLU A 105 -0.40 7.46 -5.25
C GLU A 105 -1.29 8.72 -5.27
N SER A 106 -1.67 9.18 -6.46
CA SER A 106 -2.61 10.28 -6.64
C SER A 106 -4.05 9.78 -6.75
N LYS A 107 -4.99 10.43 -6.10
CA LYS A 107 -6.41 10.22 -6.31
C LYS A 107 -7.09 11.57 -6.65
N LYS A 108 -7.34 11.81 -7.94
CA LYS A 108 -7.88 13.09 -8.45
C LYS A 108 -6.98 14.29 -8.06
N GLY A 109 -5.66 14.13 -8.19
CA GLY A 109 -4.68 15.16 -7.80
C GLY A 109 -4.51 15.35 -6.29
N ARG A 110 -5.09 14.48 -5.45
CA ARG A 110 -5.04 14.59 -3.99
C ARG A 110 -4.35 13.40 -3.36
N LYS A 111 -3.74 13.62 -2.19
CA LYS A 111 -3.12 12.61 -1.34
C LYS A 111 -4.12 11.97 -0.34
N ARG A 112 -5.39 11.84 -0.71
CA ARG A 112 -6.46 11.33 0.16
C ARG A 112 -7.35 10.32 -0.56
N PHE A 113 -7.83 9.30 0.17
CA PHE A 113 -8.86 8.37 -0.25
C PHE A 113 -9.71 7.93 0.94
N LYS A 114 -10.80 7.16 0.71
CA LYS A 114 -11.75 6.85 1.77
C LYS A 114 -11.59 5.41 2.30
N GLY A 115 -11.69 5.28 3.63
CA GLY A 115 -12.12 4.09 4.34
C GLY A 115 -13.61 4.18 4.65
N VAL A 116 -14.22 3.04 4.90
CA VAL A 116 -15.65 2.95 5.27
C VAL A 116 -15.84 1.92 6.39
N ILE A 117 -16.76 2.22 7.29
CA ILE A 117 -17.39 1.23 8.17
C ILE A 117 -18.70 0.84 7.51
N VAL A 118 -18.95 -0.45 7.42
CA VAL A 118 -20.14 -1.02 6.78
C VAL A 118 -20.93 -1.85 7.75
N VAL A 119 -22.23 -1.94 7.49
CA VAL A 119 -23.19 -2.85 8.15
C VAL A 119 -23.96 -3.63 7.09
N HIS A 120 -24.70 -4.66 7.48
CA HIS A 120 -25.62 -5.34 6.56
C HIS A 120 -26.61 -4.31 5.96
N ARG A 121 -27.01 -4.50 4.72
CA ARG A 121 -27.89 -3.57 3.99
C ARG A 121 -29.22 -3.32 4.73
N ASP A 122 -29.79 -4.36 5.33
CA ASP A 122 -31.08 -4.31 6.01
C ASP A 122 -30.95 -4.05 7.53
N SER A 123 -29.74 -3.69 8.00
CA SER A 123 -29.49 -3.33 9.41
C SER A 123 -30.25 -2.05 9.78
N ALA A 124 -30.77 -1.98 11.01
CA ALA A 124 -31.40 -0.78 11.57
C ALA A 124 -30.39 0.24 12.12
N ILE A 125 -29.09 -0.11 12.20
CA ILE A 125 -28.04 0.75 12.74
C ILE A 125 -27.85 1.97 11.85
N THR A 126 -27.87 3.19 12.43
CA THR A 126 -27.80 4.46 11.69
C THR A 126 -26.56 5.29 12.01
N GLU A 127 -25.93 5.08 13.16
CA GLU A 127 -24.73 5.78 13.60
C GLU A 127 -23.72 4.84 14.29
N LEU A 128 -22.49 5.29 14.52
CA LEU A 128 -21.45 4.47 15.11
C LEU A 128 -21.75 4.11 16.58
N SER A 129 -22.36 5.01 17.33
CA SER A 129 -22.78 4.78 18.72
C SER A 129 -23.78 3.62 18.88
N ASP A 130 -24.55 3.28 17.84
CA ASP A 130 -25.44 2.12 17.82
C ASP A 130 -24.68 0.77 17.86
N LEU A 131 -23.35 0.77 17.71
CA LEU A 131 -22.53 -0.43 17.69
C LEU A 131 -22.20 -0.96 19.10
N ALA A 132 -22.53 -0.23 20.16
CA ALA A 132 -22.35 -0.68 21.54
C ALA A 132 -23.07 -2.03 21.78
N GLY A 133 -22.38 -2.98 22.40
CA GLY A 133 -22.87 -4.35 22.65
C GLY A 133 -22.93 -5.23 21.41
N LEU A 134 -22.44 -4.79 20.24
CA LEU A 134 -22.50 -5.54 18.99
C LEU A 134 -21.12 -6.03 18.53
N SER A 135 -21.09 -6.86 17.48
CA SER A 135 -19.85 -7.44 16.96
C SER A 135 -19.23 -6.59 15.83
N PHE A 136 -17.88 -6.51 15.83
CA PHE A 136 -17.14 -5.73 14.82
C PHE A 136 -16.02 -6.54 14.15
N ALA A 137 -15.94 -6.48 12.82
CA ALA A 137 -14.86 -7.09 12.05
C ALA A 137 -13.80 -6.05 11.64
N PHE A 138 -12.58 -6.21 12.15
CA PHE A 138 -11.43 -5.45 11.71
C PHE A 138 -10.74 -6.13 10.50
N GLY A 139 -9.84 -5.41 9.83
CA GLY A 139 -8.97 -5.98 8.80
C GLY A 139 -7.75 -6.70 9.40
N ASP A 140 -6.56 -6.36 8.93
CA ASP A 140 -5.30 -6.81 9.54
C ASP A 140 -4.96 -5.90 10.73
N GLU A 141 -4.29 -6.45 11.75
CA GLU A 141 -3.88 -5.72 12.96
C GLU A 141 -2.95 -4.52 12.68
N LEU A 142 -2.25 -4.52 11.56
CA LEU A 142 -1.40 -3.41 11.11
C LEU A 142 -2.04 -2.57 10.00
N SER A 143 -3.35 -2.76 9.74
CA SER A 143 -4.06 -2.06 8.69
C SER A 143 -4.47 -0.64 9.09
N THR A 144 -4.10 0.36 8.28
CA THR A 144 -4.53 1.75 8.46
C THR A 144 -6.06 1.89 8.55
N ILE A 145 -6.78 1.34 7.58
CA ILE A 145 -8.25 1.42 7.51
C ILE A 145 -8.91 0.34 8.36
N GLY A 146 -8.38 -0.90 8.24
CA GLY A 146 -9.00 -2.05 8.89
C GLY A 146 -8.83 -2.09 10.40
N ARG A 147 -7.93 -1.28 10.96
CA ARG A 147 -7.73 -1.13 12.39
C ARG A 147 -7.64 0.33 12.82
N TYR A 148 -6.51 1.00 12.63
CA TYR A 148 -6.17 2.24 13.32
C TYR A 148 -7.21 3.36 13.12
N LEU A 149 -7.55 3.69 11.88
CA LEU A 149 -8.59 4.70 11.61
C LEU A 149 -9.98 4.25 12.04
N ALA A 150 -10.30 2.95 11.91
CA ALA A 150 -11.58 2.44 12.38
C ALA A 150 -11.73 2.55 13.90
N GLN A 151 -10.70 2.14 14.65
CA GLN A 151 -10.67 2.25 16.12
C GLN A 151 -10.72 3.72 16.56
N SER A 152 -9.95 4.61 15.92
CA SER A 152 -10.03 6.05 16.19
C SER A 152 -11.47 6.58 16.03
N HIS A 153 -12.18 6.22 14.96
CA HIS A 153 -13.57 6.66 14.77
C HIS A 153 -14.59 6.00 15.70
N LEU A 154 -14.34 4.76 16.15
CA LEU A 154 -15.15 4.15 17.20
C LEU A 154 -14.97 4.87 18.53
N LEU A 155 -13.72 5.17 18.92
CA LEU A 155 -13.41 5.95 20.13
C LEU A 155 -14.01 7.36 20.08
N GLU A 156 -13.96 8.05 18.93
CA GLU A 156 -14.64 9.34 18.73
C GLU A 156 -16.16 9.26 18.91
N ALA A 157 -16.76 8.10 18.64
CA ALA A 157 -18.18 7.81 18.87
C ALA A 157 -18.49 7.27 20.29
N GLY A 158 -17.48 7.23 21.18
CA GLY A 158 -17.62 6.74 22.56
C GLY A 158 -17.65 5.23 22.67
N ILE A 159 -17.05 4.51 21.73
CA ILE A 159 -16.98 3.04 21.73
C ILE A 159 -15.53 2.60 21.78
N ASP A 160 -15.15 1.90 22.83
CA ASP A 160 -13.88 1.19 22.96
C ASP A 160 -14.06 -0.33 22.80
N SER A 161 -13.02 -1.11 23.08
CA SER A 161 -13.05 -2.57 22.98
C SER A 161 -14.03 -3.23 23.95
N ASP A 162 -14.20 -2.66 25.14
CA ASP A 162 -15.06 -3.21 26.20
C ASP A 162 -16.55 -2.94 25.90
N ASP A 163 -16.85 -1.91 25.13
CA ASP A 163 -18.21 -1.61 24.67
C ASP A 163 -18.68 -2.55 23.56
N LEU A 164 -17.79 -3.28 22.89
CA LEU A 164 -18.18 -4.25 21.87
C LEU A 164 -18.47 -5.62 22.50
N HIS A 165 -19.54 -6.29 22.03
CA HIS A 165 -19.79 -7.67 22.42
C HIS A 165 -18.64 -8.61 22.05
N THR A 166 -18.09 -8.43 20.85
CA THR A 166 -16.91 -9.15 20.36
C THR A 166 -16.33 -8.45 19.14
N TYR A 167 -15.04 -8.63 18.91
CA TYR A 167 -14.41 -8.23 17.64
C TYR A 167 -13.35 -9.25 17.23
N ASP A 168 -13.01 -9.25 15.93
CA ASP A 168 -11.93 -10.10 15.39
C ASP A 168 -11.24 -9.43 14.21
N TYR A 169 -9.99 -9.86 13.96
CA TYR A 169 -9.15 -9.41 12.84
C TYR A 169 -9.18 -10.43 11.74
N LEU A 170 -9.82 -10.11 10.62
CA LEU A 170 -10.01 -11.02 9.48
C LEU A 170 -8.89 -10.90 8.42
N GLY A 171 -7.87 -10.08 8.66
CA GLY A 171 -6.69 -9.90 7.82
C GLY A 171 -6.96 -9.11 6.53
N ARG A 172 -8.02 -9.43 5.77
CA ARG A 172 -8.29 -8.85 4.46
C ARG A 172 -9.61 -8.11 4.39
N HIS A 173 -9.62 -6.97 3.69
CA HIS A 173 -10.81 -6.13 3.51
C HIS A 173 -11.99 -6.83 2.81
N ASP A 174 -11.73 -7.76 1.89
CA ASP A 174 -12.80 -8.52 1.23
C ASP A 174 -13.46 -9.52 2.19
N LEU A 175 -12.69 -10.16 3.07
CA LEU A 175 -13.21 -11.04 4.10
C LEU A 175 -14.09 -10.29 5.11
N VAL A 176 -13.68 -9.08 5.52
CA VAL A 176 -14.50 -8.21 6.39
C VAL A 176 -15.86 -7.94 5.76
N GLY A 177 -15.90 -7.46 4.53
CA GLY A 177 -17.18 -7.15 3.89
C GLY A 177 -18.05 -8.38 3.60
N GLU A 178 -17.44 -9.52 3.24
CA GLU A 178 -18.15 -10.79 3.06
C GLU A 178 -18.74 -11.30 4.41
N ALA A 179 -18.00 -11.15 5.51
CA ALA A 179 -18.44 -11.56 6.84
C ALA A 179 -19.62 -10.71 7.34
N VAL A 180 -19.59 -9.39 7.15
CA VAL A 180 -20.72 -8.50 7.47
C VAL A 180 -21.91 -8.79 6.56
N GLY A 181 -21.71 -8.98 5.26
CA GLY A 181 -22.79 -9.34 4.34
C GLY A 181 -23.44 -10.70 4.61
N ALA A 182 -22.68 -11.63 5.20
CA ALA A 182 -23.19 -12.93 5.66
C ALA A 182 -23.79 -12.90 7.08
N GLY A 183 -23.82 -11.75 7.76
CA GLY A 183 -24.36 -11.61 9.11
C GLY A 183 -23.49 -12.23 10.22
N LYS A 184 -22.20 -12.56 9.92
CA LYS A 184 -21.26 -13.09 10.92
C LYS A 184 -20.78 -12.03 11.90
N PHE A 185 -20.70 -10.78 11.45
CA PHE A 185 -20.41 -9.59 12.23
C PHE A 185 -21.42 -8.51 11.90
N THR A 186 -21.74 -7.68 12.89
CA THR A 186 -22.71 -6.58 12.74
C THR A 186 -22.18 -5.46 11.87
N ALA A 187 -20.91 -5.09 12.06
CA ALA A 187 -20.22 -4.05 11.34
C ALA A 187 -18.78 -4.45 11.01
N GLY A 188 -18.13 -3.68 10.16
CA GLY A 188 -16.70 -3.88 9.89
C GLY A 188 -16.08 -2.79 9.02
N ALA A 189 -14.73 -2.68 9.08
CA ALA A 189 -13.99 -1.62 8.43
C ALA A 189 -13.22 -2.11 7.20
N LEU A 190 -13.41 -1.44 6.05
CA LEU A 190 -12.75 -1.80 4.81
C LEU A 190 -12.51 -0.60 3.89
N LYS A 191 -11.68 -0.79 2.84
CA LYS A 191 -11.46 0.24 1.81
C LYS A 191 -12.74 0.49 1.01
N GLU A 192 -13.05 1.74 0.73
CA GLU A 192 -14.18 2.12 -0.15
C GLU A 192 -14.12 1.40 -1.51
N SER A 193 -12.92 1.21 -2.07
CA SER A 193 -12.77 0.50 -3.35
C SER A 193 -13.10 -0.99 -3.26
N THR A 194 -12.87 -1.63 -2.10
CA THR A 194 -13.28 -3.02 -1.85
C THR A 194 -14.78 -3.10 -1.64
N TYR A 195 -15.36 -2.18 -0.87
CA TYR A 195 -16.81 -2.03 -0.73
C TYR A 195 -17.50 -1.99 -2.11
N LYS A 196 -17.05 -1.09 -3.01
CA LYS A 196 -17.62 -0.98 -4.37
C LYS A 196 -17.56 -2.28 -5.16
N LYS A 197 -16.48 -3.04 -5.02
CA LYS A 197 -16.34 -4.36 -5.68
C LYS A 197 -17.28 -5.41 -5.08
N LEU A 198 -17.50 -5.38 -3.77
CA LEU A 198 -18.40 -6.30 -3.07
C LEU A 198 -19.87 -6.02 -3.44
N ILE A 199 -20.27 -4.74 -3.47
CA ILE A 199 -21.59 -4.34 -3.95
C ILE A 199 -21.83 -4.80 -5.40
N ALA A 200 -20.84 -4.63 -6.28
CA ALA A 200 -20.94 -5.11 -7.67
C ALA A 200 -21.07 -6.63 -7.78
N LYS A 201 -20.70 -7.38 -6.74
CA LYS A 201 -20.88 -8.84 -6.63
C LYS A 201 -22.19 -9.23 -5.91
N GLY A 202 -22.99 -8.27 -5.49
CA GLY A 202 -24.26 -8.51 -4.79
C GLY A 202 -24.13 -8.75 -3.29
N VAL A 203 -22.97 -8.49 -2.66
CA VAL A 203 -22.82 -8.60 -1.21
C VAL A 203 -23.74 -7.57 -0.53
N PRO A 204 -24.63 -7.98 0.40
CA PRO A 204 -25.68 -7.12 0.95
C PRO A 204 -25.15 -6.24 2.10
N ILE A 205 -24.27 -5.28 1.79
CA ILE A 205 -23.72 -4.32 2.77
C ILE A 205 -24.01 -2.89 2.35
N ARG A 206 -24.07 -1.98 3.32
CA ARG A 206 -24.12 -0.53 3.09
C ARG A 206 -23.11 0.19 3.95
N ILE A 207 -22.76 1.41 3.56
CA ILE A 207 -21.90 2.29 4.35
C ILE A 207 -22.68 2.83 5.54
N LEU A 208 -22.11 2.71 6.74
CA LEU A 208 -22.53 3.38 7.96
C LEU A 208 -21.77 4.70 8.13
N ALA A 209 -20.45 4.65 8.03
CA ALA A 209 -19.57 5.82 8.15
C ALA A 209 -18.46 5.80 7.10
N SER A 210 -17.97 6.99 6.74
CA SER A 210 -16.84 7.19 5.81
C SER A 210 -15.82 8.11 6.43
N PHE A 211 -14.56 7.78 6.28
CA PHE A 211 -13.45 8.57 6.80
C PHE A 211 -12.31 8.73 5.80
N ASP A 212 -11.52 9.77 5.97
CA ASP A 212 -10.38 10.05 5.12
C ASP A 212 -9.16 9.21 5.51
N ASN A 213 -8.39 8.81 4.50
CA ASN A 213 -7.10 8.18 4.65
C ASN A 213 -6.11 8.81 3.68
N VAL A 214 -4.84 8.77 4.02
CA VAL A 214 -3.72 9.21 3.17
C VAL A 214 -3.49 8.19 2.06
N THR A 215 -3.12 8.65 0.86
CA THR A 215 -2.78 7.76 -0.24
C THR A 215 -1.50 6.98 0.06
N LYS A 216 -1.34 5.88 -0.65
CA LYS A 216 -0.31 4.89 -0.36
C LYS A 216 1.04 5.31 -0.87
N PRO A 217 2.09 5.19 -0.04
CA PRO A 217 3.45 5.42 -0.46
C PRO A 217 4.01 4.25 -1.27
N TRP A 218 4.87 4.58 -2.20
CA TRP A 218 5.89 3.72 -2.75
C TRP A 218 7.20 4.08 -2.04
N LEU A 219 7.87 3.08 -1.50
CA LEU A 219 8.98 3.23 -0.55
C LEU A 219 10.22 2.56 -1.11
N ALA A 220 11.37 3.14 -0.87
CA ALA A 220 12.66 2.55 -1.14
C ALA A 220 13.32 2.08 0.16
N SER A 221 13.95 0.91 0.12
CA SER A 221 14.84 0.44 1.17
C SER A 221 16.02 1.40 1.32
N SER A 222 16.59 1.49 2.51
CA SER A 222 17.82 2.25 2.78
C SER A 222 19.05 1.74 2.02
N THR A 223 18.98 0.52 1.48
CA THR A 223 20.04 -0.12 0.68
C THR A 223 19.90 0.12 -0.83
N LEU A 224 18.78 0.70 -1.31
CA LEU A 224 18.59 0.99 -2.72
C LEU A 224 19.60 2.05 -3.18
N PRO A 225 20.39 1.82 -4.25
CA PRO A 225 21.34 2.81 -4.77
C PRO A 225 20.65 4.14 -5.10
N GLU A 226 21.29 5.25 -4.75
CA GLU A 226 20.71 6.60 -4.88
C GLU A 226 20.36 6.93 -6.34
N ASN A 227 21.21 6.57 -7.30
CA ASN A 227 20.95 6.78 -8.71
C ASN A 227 19.69 6.03 -9.18
N VAL A 228 19.44 4.83 -8.69
CA VAL A 228 18.22 4.05 -8.97
C VAL A 228 17.01 4.71 -8.34
N LEU A 229 17.11 5.16 -7.07
CA LEU A 229 16.05 5.87 -6.38
C LEU A 229 15.63 7.15 -7.10
N LEU A 230 16.62 7.97 -7.51
CA LEU A 230 16.36 9.23 -8.21
C LEU A 230 15.69 8.98 -9.57
N ALA A 231 16.21 8.02 -10.36
CA ALA A 231 15.61 7.64 -11.64
C ALA A 231 14.18 7.10 -11.46
N MET A 232 13.94 6.25 -10.46
CA MET A 232 12.61 5.71 -10.15
C MET A 232 11.64 6.82 -9.78
N ARG A 233 12.07 7.78 -8.96
CA ARG A 233 11.26 8.94 -8.55
C ARG A 233 10.89 9.80 -9.74
N GLU A 234 11.84 10.13 -10.59
CA GLU A 234 11.60 10.92 -11.81
C GLU A 234 10.61 10.21 -12.75
N ILE A 235 10.82 8.93 -13.04
CA ILE A 235 9.94 8.13 -13.91
C ILE A 235 8.52 8.10 -13.34
N MET A 236 8.34 7.84 -12.05
CA MET A 236 7.01 7.73 -11.45
C MET A 236 6.29 9.08 -11.45
N LEU A 237 6.97 10.19 -11.16
CA LEU A 237 6.36 11.52 -11.11
C LEU A 237 6.03 12.09 -12.48
N SER A 238 6.77 11.71 -13.55
CA SER A 238 6.56 12.20 -14.93
C SER A 238 5.60 11.36 -15.77
N SER A 239 5.22 10.16 -15.32
CA SER A 239 4.48 9.17 -16.13
C SER A 239 2.96 9.18 -15.89
N GLU A 240 2.38 10.27 -15.42
CA GLU A 240 0.93 10.35 -15.09
C GLU A 240 -0.01 10.05 -16.27
N ASN A 241 0.44 10.34 -17.49
CA ASN A 241 -0.34 10.15 -18.72
C ASN A 241 -0.28 8.73 -19.28
N GLU A 242 0.61 7.87 -18.75
CA GLU A 242 0.74 6.49 -19.19
C GLU A 242 -0.44 5.63 -18.71
N GLU A 243 -1.10 4.94 -19.63
CA GLU A 243 -2.24 4.06 -19.29
C GLU A 243 -1.85 2.99 -18.25
N ILE A 244 -0.65 2.47 -18.36
CA ILE A 244 -0.12 1.44 -17.46
C ILE A 244 0.01 1.95 -16.02
N VAL A 245 0.39 3.22 -15.82
CA VAL A 245 0.48 3.90 -14.52
C VAL A 245 -0.92 4.00 -13.91
N ARG A 246 -1.93 4.34 -14.71
CA ARG A 246 -3.33 4.47 -14.24
C ARG A 246 -3.92 3.17 -13.71
N ARG A 247 -3.36 2.00 -14.05
CA ARG A 247 -3.77 0.70 -13.50
C ARG A 247 -3.36 0.52 -12.04
N VAL A 248 -2.26 1.14 -11.61
CA VAL A 248 -1.78 1.10 -10.23
C VAL A 248 -2.16 2.34 -9.44
N SER A 249 -2.01 3.52 -10.05
CA SER A 249 -2.44 4.81 -9.52
C SER A 249 -3.24 5.59 -10.56
N LYS A 250 -4.55 5.66 -10.37
CA LYS A 250 -5.51 6.15 -11.39
C LYS A 250 -5.20 7.55 -11.94
N ASN A 251 -4.53 8.37 -11.16
CA ASN A 251 -4.20 9.76 -11.50
C ASN A 251 -2.69 10.03 -11.34
N GLY A 252 -1.86 9.03 -11.63
CA GLY A 252 -0.42 9.14 -11.51
C GLY A 252 0.08 9.18 -10.07
N PHE A 253 1.24 9.75 -9.88
CA PHE A 253 1.91 9.86 -8.59
C PHE A 253 2.15 11.32 -8.22
N LEU A 254 2.33 11.57 -6.93
CA LEU A 254 2.67 12.87 -6.35
C LEU A 254 3.94 12.73 -5.50
N GLN A 255 4.69 13.80 -5.39
CA GLN A 255 5.79 13.86 -4.43
C GLN A 255 5.22 13.72 -3.02
N GLY A 256 5.84 12.85 -2.20
CA GLY A 256 5.47 12.60 -0.81
C GLY A 256 6.48 13.19 0.16
N SER A 257 6.00 13.49 1.37
CA SER A 257 6.82 13.84 2.53
C SER A 257 6.39 13.01 3.74
N ASP A 258 7.27 12.89 4.74
CA ASP A 258 6.96 12.18 5.97
C ASP A 258 5.76 12.78 6.71
N SER A 259 5.65 14.11 6.73
CA SER A 259 4.51 14.83 7.35
C SER A 259 3.14 14.58 6.69
N ASP A 260 3.10 14.07 5.47
CA ASP A 260 1.83 13.64 4.85
C ASP A 260 1.13 12.53 5.68
N TYR A 261 1.87 11.83 6.55
CA TYR A 261 1.42 10.69 7.35
C TYR A 261 1.15 11.01 8.83
N ASP A 262 1.21 12.29 9.26
CA ASP A 262 0.96 12.67 10.66
C ASP A 262 -0.44 12.26 11.12
N LEU A 263 -1.48 12.48 10.30
CA LEU A 263 -2.84 11.96 10.56
C LEU A 263 -2.86 10.46 10.91
N ILE A 264 -1.96 9.68 10.32
CA ILE A 264 -1.91 8.24 10.56
C ILE A 264 -1.19 7.94 11.87
N ARG A 265 -0.15 8.71 12.23
CA ARG A 265 0.53 8.61 13.53
C ARG A 265 -0.45 8.91 14.66
N ASP A 266 -1.24 10.00 14.51
CA ASP A 266 -2.25 10.39 15.48
C ASP A 266 -3.32 9.29 15.67
N ALA A 267 -3.84 8.72 14.58
CA ALA A 267 -4.80 7.62 14.65
C ALA A 267 -4.20 6.34 15.25
N MET A 268 -2.92 6.07 15.00
CA MET A 268 -2.22 4.93 15.61
C MET A 268 -2.00 5.13 17.10
N GLU A 269 -1.76 6.35 17.55
CA GLU A 269 -1.65 6.69 18.96
C GLU A 269 -3.02 6.58 19.66
N GLN A 270 -4.06 7.19 19.08
CA GLN A 270 -5.43 7.10 19.59
C GLN A 270 -5.89 5.64 19.72
N SER A 271 -5.59 4.80 18.73
CA SER A 271 -6.00 3.40 18.74
C SER A 271 -5.37 2.55 19.87
N GLN A 272 -4.40 3.09 20.61
CA GLN A 272 -3.84 2.43 21.80
C GLN A 272 -4.83 2.46 23.00
N ALA A 273 -5.80 3.36 22.96
CA ALA A 273 -6.86 3.45 23.97
C ALA A 273 -8.07 2.53 23.65
N PHE A 274 -8.01 1.86 22.50
CA PHE A 274 -9.03 0.87 22.11
C PHE A 274 -8.63 -0.52 22.63
#